data_1961212053672c789862df20ff6e2ecb
#
_entry.id   1961212053672c789862df20ff6e2ecb
#
_cell.length_a   1.000
_cell.length_b   1.000
_cell.length_c   1.000
_cell.angle_alpha   90.00
_cell.angle_beta   90.00
_cell.angle_gamma   90.00
#
_symmetry.space_group_name_H-M   'P 1'
#
loop_
_entity.id
_entity.type
_entity.pdbx_description
1 polymer ?
#
loop_
_entity_poly.entity_id
_entity_poly.type
_entity_poly.pdbx_seq_one_letter_code
_entity_poly.pdbx_strand_id
1 'polypeptide(L)'
;MKNLKSNIILSATFSAVALFASAAHADNDKLQQAYKSTNVKSALINVCKEETGKGKKLSAAEVSKYCTCAEEADGRLTNAQKWDIQSTINQKKSPATLTFVQKQNKDLQTCFGPQLTSKLKSLTEEAMKAAQAAQAKK
;
A
#
# COMPACT_ATOMS: atom_id res chain seq x y z
N MET A 1 -14.07 -3.30 21.84
CA MET A 1 -13.56 -4.09 20.71
C MET A 1 -14.00 -3.59 19.33
N LYS A 2 -15.12 -2.91 19.23
CA LYS A 2 -15.66 -2.45 17.93
C LYS A 2 -14.94 -1.25 17.33
N ASN A 3 -14.21 -0.49 18.11
CA ASN A 3 -13.61 0.78 17.66
C ASN A 3 -12.14 0.67 17.23
N LEU A 4 -11.51 -0.46 17.48
CA LEU A 4 -10.09 -0.67 17.18
C LEU A 4 -9.80 -0.88 15.69
N LYS A 5 -10.78 -1.39 14.96
CA LYS A 5 -10.60 -1.69 13.53
C LYS A 5 -10.65 -0.44 12.66
N SER A 6 -11.35 0.58 13.09
CA SER A 6 -11.51 1.82 12.34
C SER A 6 -10.26 2.70 12.38
N ASN A 7 -9.60 2.74 13.51
CA ASN A 7 -8.46 3.64 13.71
C ASN A 7 -7.17 3.19 13.03
N ILE A 8 -7.03 1.90 12.81
CA ILE A 8 -5.83 1.34 12.17
C ILE A 8 -5.83 1.62 10.67
N ILE A 9 -7.02 1.62 10.09
CA ILE A 9 -7.19 1.87 8.66
C ILE A 9 -6.98 3.35 8.32
N LEU A 10 -7.40 4.23 9.22
CA LEU A 10 -7.34 5.67 9.01
C LEU A 10 -5.94 6.26 8.96
N SER A 11 -5.04 5.70 9.72
CA SER A 11 -3.68 6.18 9.78
C SER A 11 -2.77 5.59 8.69
N ALA A 12 -3.27 4.59 7.98
CA ALA A 12 -2.55 3.93 6.89
C ALA A 12 -2.71 4.64 5.55
N THR A 13 -3.34 5.81 5.51
CA THR A 13 -3.79 6.47 4.30
C THR A 13 -2.71 6.78 3.28
N PHE A 14 -1.48 6.74 3.64
CA PHE A 14 -0.34 6.91 2.72
C PHE A 14 0.89 6.17 3.20
N SER A 15 0.72 5.22 4.11
CA SER A 15 1.85 4.40 4.48
C SER A 15 2.08 3.37 3.38
N ALA A 16 3.31 3.09 3.11
CA ALA A 16 3.73 1.97 2.27
C ALA A 16 2.99 0.67 2.65
N VAL A 17 2.48 0.59 3.86
CA VAL A 17 1.70 -0.52 4.38
C VAL A 17 0.35 -0.68 3.68
N ALA A 18 -0.31 0.41 3.28
CA ALA A 18 -1.53 0.33 2.49
C ALA A 18 -1.26 -0.25 1.08
N LEU A 19 -0.06 -0.03 0.57
CA LEU A 19 0.41 -0.60 -0.69
C LEU A 19 0.65 -2.11 -0.56
N PHE A 20 1.16 -2.54 0.58
CA PHE A 20 1.36 -3.97 0.88
C PHE A 20 0.05 -4.72 1.16
N ALA A 21 -0.95 -4.05 1.73
CA ALA A 21 -2.25 -4.67 1.95
C ALA A 21 -2.96 -5.00 0.63
N SER A 22 -2.77 -4.21 -0.41
CA SER A 22 -3.27 -4.56 -1.75
C SER A 22 -2.46 -5.67 -2.42
N ALA A 23 -1.17 -5.79 -2.13
CA ALA A 23 -0.34 -6.91 -2.59
C ALA A 23 -0.65 -8.22 -1.83
N ALA A 24 -1.16 -8.15 -0.60
CA ALA A 24 -1.56 -9.33 0.16
C ALA A 24 -2.78 -10.06 -0.42
N HIS A 25 -3.52 -9.44 -1.32
CA HIS A 25 -4.61 -10.05 -2.08
C HIS A 25 -4.19 -10.46 -3.50
N ALA A 26 -2.94 -10.21 -3.88
CA ALA A 26 -2.41 -10.71 -5.12
C ALA A 26 -2.35 -12.25 -5.08
N ASP A 27 -2.60 -12.86 -6.22
CA ASP A 27 -2.48 -14.30 -6.38
C ASP A 27 -1.10 -14.75 -5.88
N ASN A 28 -1.09 -15.57 -4.84
CA ASN A 28 0.15 -16.07 -4.22
C ASN A 28 1.08 -16.73 -5.24
N ASP A 29 0.53 -17.39 -6.23
CA ASP A 29 1.31 -18.05 -7.27
C ASP A 29 2.07 -17.03 -8.12
N LYS A 30 1.43 -15.94 -8.49
CA LYS A 30 2.07 -14.85 -9.25
C LYS A 30 3.17 -14.18 -8.45
N LEU A 31 2.95 -13.93 -7.16
CA LEU A 31 3.96 -13.36 -6.27
C LEU A 31 5.16 -14.30 -6.13
N GLN A 32 4.93 -15.58 -5.93
CA GLN A 32 6.01 -16.57 -5.84
C GLN A 32 6.81 -16.64 -7.14
N GLN A 33 6.15 -16.61 -8.29
CA GLN A 33 6.83 -16.55 -9.58
C GLN A 33 7.67 -15.28 -9.74
N ALA A 34 7.15 -14.14 -9.29
CA ALA A 34 7.87 -12.88 -9.32
C ALA A 34 9.16 -12.93 -8.47
N TYR A 35 9.09 -13.51 -7.27
CA TYR A 35 10.26 -13.68 -6.41
C TYR A 35 11.30 -14.67 -6.95
N LYS A 36 10.90 -15.58 -7.81
CA LYS A 36 11.80 -16.52 -8.51
C LYS A 36 12.37 -15.96 -9.81
N SER A 37 11.90 -14.81 -10.25
CA SER A 37 12.36 -14.17 -11.47
C SER A 37 13.82 -13.70 -11.34
N THR A 38 14.54 -13.70 -12.46
CA THR A 38 15.89 -13.11 -12.57
C THR A 38 15.88 -11.59 -12.35
N ASN A 39 14.75 -10.92 -12.60
CA ASN A 39 14.54 -9.52 -12.32
C ASN A 39 13.30 -9.35 -11.42
N VAL A 40 13.48 -9.58 -10.13
CA VAL A 40 12.41 -9.55 -9.12
C VAL A 40 11.68 -8.21 -9.09
N LYS A 41 12.42 -7.11 -9.14
CA LYS A 41 11.83 -5.76 -9.11
C LYS A 41 10.86 -5.55 -10.26
N SER A 42 11.27 -5.85 -11.48
CA SER A 42 10.43 -5.70 -12.67
C SER A 42 9.21 -6.63 -12.62
N ALA A 43 9.39 -7.85 -12.16
CA ALA A 43 8.29 -8.82 -12.02
C ALA A 43 7.27 -8.37 -10.99
N LEU A 44 7.70 -7.83 -9.83
CA LEU A 44 6.82 -7.28 -8.82
C LEU A 44 6.07 -6.04 -9.30
N ILE A 45 6.72 -5.16 -10.06
CA ILE A 45 6.07 -4.01 -10.70
C ILE A 45 4.96 -4.49 -11.65
N ASN A 46 5.20 -5.52 -12.44
CA ASN A 46 4.20 -6.06 -13.36
C ASN A 46 2.99 -6.67 -12.61
N VAL A 47 3.21 -7.40 -11.53
CA VAL A 47 2.13 -7.91 -10.68
C VAL A 47 1.33 -6.75 -10.09
N CYS A 48 2.00 -5.72 -9.58
CA CYS A 48 1.34 -4.52 -9.06
C CYS A 48 0.47 -3.85 -10.11
N LYS A 49 0.99 -3.66 -11.33
CA LYS A 49 0.24 -3.04 -12.44
C LYS A 49 -1.01 -3.84 -12.80
N GLU A 50 -0.90 -5.14 -12.85
CA GLU A 50 -2.02 -6.02 -13.15
C GLU A 50 -3.11 -5.90 -12.08
N GLU A 51 -2.74 -6.02 -10.81
CA GLU A 51 -3.70 -5.95 -9.70
C GLU A 51 -4.33 -4.56 -9.54
N THR A 52 -3.51 -3.51 -9.62
CA THR A 52 -4.00 -2.14 -9.50
C THR A 52 -4.87 -1.73 -10.69
N GLY A 53 -4.55 -2.22 -11.89
CA GLY A 53 -5.31 -1.95 -13.11
C GLY A 53 -6.70 -2.58 -13.12
N LYS A 54 -6.93 -3.66 -12.38
CA LYS A 54 -8.25 -4.32 -12.28
C LYS A 54 -9.33 -3.38 -11.73
N GLY A 55 -8.97 -2.48 -10.83
CA GLY A 55 -9.90 -1.55 -10.22
C GLY A 55 -10.40 -0.45 -11.16
N LYS A 56 -9.72 -0.20 -12.26
CA LYS A 56 -10.03 0.86 -13.27
C LYS A 56 -10.19 2.26 -12.68
N LYS A 57 -9.62 2.51 -11.51
CA LYS A 57 -9.67 3.80 -10.81
C LYS A 57 -8.55 4.74 -11.23
N LEU A 58 -7.47 4.20 -11.77
CA LEU A 58 -6.29 4.93 -12.21
C LEU A 58 -6.07 4.70 -13.70
N SER A 59 -5.53 5.72 -14.39
CA SER A 59 -5.09 5.55 -15.77
C SER A 59 -3.88 4.63 -15.84
N ALA A 60 -3.55 4.12 -17.03
CA ALA A 60 -2.38 3.26 -17.23
C ALA A 60 -1.07 3.94 -16.81
N ALA A 61 -0.91 5.24 -17.09
CA ALA A 61 0.25 6.02 -16.67
C ALA A 61 0.31 6.19 -15.15
N GLU A 62 -0.83 6.43 -14.50
CA GLU A 62 -0.93 6.53 -13.05
C GLU A 62 -0.62 5.21 -12.36
N VAL A 63 -1.13 4.09 -12.87
CA VAL A 63 -0.83 2.74 -12.39
C VAL A 63 0.67 2.46 -12.48
N SER A 64 1.29 2.77 -13.61
CA SER A 64 2.73 2.58 -13.82
C SER A 64 3.55 3.39 -12.82
N LYS A 65 3.21 4.66 -12.63
CA LYS A 65 3.89 5.55 -11.67
C LYS A 65 3.72 5.07 -10.24
N TYR A 66 2.50 4.73 -9.86
CA TYR A 66 2.19 4.20 -8.54
C TYR A 66 3.01 2.95 -8.22
N CYS A 67 2.99 1.95 -9.10
CA CYS A 67 3.67 0.69 -8.87
C CYS A 67 5.20 0.83 -8.85
N THR A 68 5.76 1.67 -9.72
CA THR A 68 7.20 1.94 -9.74
C THR A 68 7.64 2.63 -8.45
N CYS A 69 6.93 3.69 -8.03
CA CYS A 69 7.24 4.39 -6.78
C CYS A 69 7.12 3.46 -5.56
N ALA A 70 6.08 2.62 -5.53
CA ALA A 70 5.84 1.69 -4.43
C ALA A 70 6.98 0.65 -4.31
N GLU A 71 7.40 0.06 -5.41
CA GLU A 71 8.48 -0.93 -5.42
C GLU A 71 9.83 -0.32 -5.05
N GLU A 72 10.10 0.90 -5.50
CA GLU A 72 11.31 1.61 -5.11
C GLU A 72 11.33 1.92 -3.62
N ALA A 73 10.20 2.32 -3.06
CA ALA A 73 10.08 2.58 -1.63
C ALA A 73 10.26 1.30 -0.81
N ASP A 74 9.64 0.20 -1.24
CA ASP A 74 9.80 -1.11 -0.58
C ASP A 74 11.26 -1.58 -0.62
N GLY A 75 11.93 -1.42 -1.75
CA GLY A 75 13.33 -1.80 -1.93
C GLY A 75 14.30 -1.03 -1.03
N ARG A 76 13.92 0.13 -0.50
CA ARG A 76 14.73 0.90 0.44
C ARG A 76 14.57 0.46 1.90
N LEU A 77 13.54 -0.32 2.20
CA LEU A 77 13.33 -0.82 3.56
C LEU A 77 14.30 -1.94 3.88
N THR A 78 14.93 -1.86 5.03
CA THR A 78 15.72 -2.96 5.58
C THR A 78 14.81 -4.06 6.11
N ASN A 79 15.33 -5.26 6.27
CA ASN A 79 14.59 -6.36 6.89
C ASN A 79 14.11 -6.01 8.31
N ALA A 80 14.95 -5.32 9.09
CA ALA A 80 14.58 -4.84 10.41
C ALA A 80 13.38 -3.88 10.36
N GLN A 81 13.37 -2.95 9.41
CA GLN A 81 12.26 -2.02 9.24
C GLN A 81 10.96 -2.74 8.81
N LYS A 82 11.05 -3.73 7.93
CA LYS A 82 9.89 -4.56 7.56
C LYS A 82 9.34 -5.31 8.77
N TRP A 83 10.20 -5.83 9.63
CA TRP A 83 9.82 -6.47 10.89
C TRP A 83 9.15 -5.49 11.86
N ASP A 84 9.66 -4.27 11.97
CA ASP A 84 9.07 -3.24 12.82
C ASP A 84 7.65 -2.87 12.35
N ILE A 85 7.44 -2.76 11.04
CA ILE A 85 6.12 -2.54 10.46
C ILE A 85 5.19 -3.70 10.83
N GLN A 86 5.62 -4.92 10.59
CA GLN A 86 4.80 -6.10 10.85
C GLN A 86 4.49 -6.25 12.34
N SER A 87 5.47 -6.04 13.20
CA SER A 87 5.30 -6.07 14.65
C SER A 87 4.30 -5.01 15.13
N THR A 88 4.38 -3.81 14.58
CA THR A 88 3.46 -2.71 14.90
C THR A 88 2.02 -3.07 14.52
N ILE A 89 1.83 -3.66 13.33
CA ILE A 89 0.52 -4.15 12.87
C ILE A 89 0.00 -5.26 13.80
N ASN A 90 0.85 -6.21 14.17
CA ASN A 90 0.48 -7.32 15.06
C ASN A 90 0.07 -6.81 16.45
N GLN A 91 0.64 -5.70 16.91
CA GLN A 91 0.25 -5.02 18.15
C GLN A 91 -1.01 -4.16 17.97
N LYS A 92 -1.64 -4.17 16.81
CA LYS A 92 -2.81 -3.35 16.47
C LYS A 92 -2.53 -1.85 16.56
N LYS A 93 -1.29 -1.45 16.34
CA LYS A 93 -0.86 -0.04 16.28
C LYS A 93 -0.68 0.37 14.83
N SER A 94 -0.74 1.68 14.58
CA SER A 94 -0.49 2.21 13.25
C SER A 94 1.00 2.28 12.93
N PRO A 95 1.45 1.70 11.82
CA PRO A 95 2.83 1.88 11.37
C PRO A 95 3.20 3.32 11.05
N ALA A 96 2.22 4.20 10.82
CA ALA A 96 2.46 5.62 10.57
C ALA A 96 3.10 6.36 11.75
N THR A 97 3.12 5.76 12.94
CA THR A 97 3.83 6.29 14.10
C THR A 97 5.35 6.12 14.01
N LEU A 98 5.82 5.22 13.17
CA LEU A 98 7.25 4.96 12.97
C LEU A 98 7.88 6.08 12.13
N THR A 99 9.00 6.62 12.61
CA THR A 99 9.66 7.77 11.97
C THR A 99 10.09 7.45 10.53
N PHE A 100 10.63 6.26 10.29
CA PHE A 100 11.05 5.88 8.94
C PHE A 100 9.86 5.68 8.00
N VAL A 101 8.70 5.27 8.50
CA VAL A 101 7.46 5.17 7.72
C VAL A 101 6.97 6.56 7.32
N GLN A 102 7.03 7.52 8.23
CA GLN A 102 6.66 8.91 7.96
C GLN A 102 7.56 9.52 6.86
N LYS A 103 8.87 9.26 6.94
CA LYS A 103 9.81 9.68 5.91
C LYS A 103 9.49 9.03 4.56
N GLN A 104 9.25 7.73 4.57
CA GLN A 104 8.91 6.98 3.35
C GLN A 104 7.62 7.51 2.71
N ASN A 105 6.62 7.88 3.51
CA ASN A 105 5.38 8.47 3.03
C ASN A 105 5.63 9.79 2.30
N LYS A 106 6.50 10.64 2.84
CA LYS A 106 6.89 11.89 2.17
C LYS A 106 7.61 11.61 0.85
N ASP A 107 8.53 10.67 0.85
CA ASP A 107 9.26 10.28 -0.35
C ASP A 107 8.31 9.72 -1.42
N LEU A 108 7.32 8.92 -1.02
CA LEU A 108 6.28 8.42 -1.91
C LEU A 108 5.41 9.53 -2.49
N GLN A 109 4.97 10.48 -1.67
CA GLN A 109 4.20 11.62 -2.15
C GLN A 109 4.98 12.45 -3.16
N THR A 110 6.27 12.62 -2.95
CA THR A 110 7.16 13.30 -3.89
C THR A 110 7.28 12.52 -5.20
N CYS A 111 7.44 11.20 -5.12
CA CYS A 111 7.51 10.31 -6.29
C CYS A 111 6.22 10.32 -7.10
N PHE A 112 5.07 10.24 -6.43
CA PHE A 112 3.75 10.26 -7.09
C PHE A 112 3.43 11.62 -7.73
N GLY A 113 3.86 12.71 -7.12
CA GLY A 113 3.48 14.06 -7.50
C GLY A 113 2.11 14.45 -6.91
N PRO A 114 1.77 15.75 -6.94
CA PRO A 114 0.59 16.28 -6.23
C PRO A 114 -0.74 15.74 -6.78
N GLN A 115 -0.85 15.55 -8.09
CA GLN A 115 -2.09 15.07 -8.71
C GLN A 115 -2.41 13.64 -8.33
N LEU A 116 -1.45 12.73 -8.48
CA LEU A 116 -1.63 11.33 -8.13
C LEU A 116 -1.82 11.15 -6.62
N THR A 117 -1.06 11.88 -5.81
CA THR A 117 -1.20 11.88 -4.35
C THR A 117 -2.61 12.28 -3.93
N SER A 118 -3.16 13.35 -4.50
CA SER A 118 -4.53 13.81 -4.23
C SER A 118 -5.57 12.77 -4.63
N LYS A 119 -5.40 12.16 -5.79
CA LYS A 119 -6.30 11.11 -6.30
C LYS A 119 -6.28 9.86 -5.41
N LEU A 120 -5.09 9.41 -5.00
CA LEU A 120 -4.95 8.27 -4.10
C LEU A 120 -5.59 8.53 -2.74
N LYS A 121 -5.45 9.74 -2.22
CA LYS A 121 -6.10 10.16 -0.99
C LYS A 121 -7.63 10.08 -1.09
N SER A 122 -8.21 10.61 -2.14
CA SER A 122 -9.65 10.50 -2.43
C SER A 122 -10.12 9.04 -2.50
N LEU A 123 -9.40 8.19 -3.23
CA LEU A 123 -9.75 6.78 -3.37
C LEU A 123 -9.66 6.04 -2.03
N THR A 124 -8.69 6.37 -1.20
CA THR A 124 -8.57 5.80 0.14
C THR A 124 -9.73 6.22 1.03
N GLU A 125 -10.12 7.48 0.99
CA GLU A 125 -11.27 7.99 1.76
C GLU A 125 -12.57 7.33 1.31
N GLU A 126 -12.78 7.13 0.01
CA GLU A 126 -13.93 6.39 -0.52
C GLU A 126 -13.96 4.95 -0.02
N ALA A 127 -12.81 4.27 -0.08
CA ALA A 127 -12.69 2.90 0.39
C ALA A 127 -12.98 2.76 1.89
N MET A 128 -12.52 3.73 2.69
CA MET A 128 -12.81 3.75 4.12
C MET A 128 -14.29 3.99 4.41
N LYS A 129 -14.93 4.92 3.71
CA LYS A 129 -16.37 5.17 3.84
C LYS A 129 -17.18 3.92 3.47
N ALA A 130 -16.81 3.25 2.39
CA ALA A 130 -17.45 2.01 1.97
C ALA A 130 -17.29 0.90 3.01
N ALA A 131 -16.11 0.76 3.59
CA ALA A 131 -15.84 -0.22 4.65
C ALA A 131 -16.66 0.07 5.92
N GLN A 132 -16.76 1.33 6.31
CA GLN A 132 -17.57 1.75 7.47
C GLN A 132 -19.06 1.48 7.22
N ALA A 133 -19.57 1.79 6.04
CA ALA A 133 -20.95 1.53 5.65
C ALA A 133 -21.27 0.03 5.65
N ALA A 134 -20.35 -0.81 5.20
CA ALA A 134 -20.50 -2.27 5.21
C ALA A 134 -20.53 -2.83 6.64
N GLN A 135 -19.77 -2.24 7.57
CA GLN A 135 -19.77 -2.63 8.98
C GLN A 135 -21.07 -2.20 9.71
N ALA A 136 -21.63 -1.05 9.33
CA ALA A 136 -22.87 -0.56 9.93
C ALA A 136 -24.11 -1.39 9.56
N LYS A 137 -24.04 -2.16 8.47
CA LYS A 137 -25.12 -3.07 8.02
C LYS A 137 -25.12 -4.44 8.67
N LYS A 138 -24.12 -4.75 9.46
CA LYS A 138 -24.04 -5.98 10.26
C LYS A 138 -24.53 -5.74 11.67
#